data_34b2543ee263c1678101957c25bba1dd
#
_entry.id   34b2543ee263c1678101957c25bba1dd
#
_cell.length_a   1.000
_cell.length_b   1.000
_cell.length_c   1.000
_cell.angle_alpha   90.00
_cell.angle_beta   90.00
_cell.angle_gamma   90.00
#
_symmetry.space_group_name_H-M   'P 1'
#
loop_
_entity.id
_entity.type
_entity.pdbx_description
1 polymer ?
#
loop_
_entity_poly.entity_id
_entity_poly.type
_entity_poly.pdbx_seq_one_letter_code
_entity_poly.pdbx_strand_id
1 'polypeptide(L)'
;MAVACLRAMAETTVKWQRVADEAPGDRLEHLVNSYLSLRHHNHPETGCLLAALGSDLSRQPSAVKEAATVGQRKFLDFLSGIAPGKTKALRRKQAVVAFAAMVGGMTLARGTSDPQLRQEVLDTVAESVLNSVRAAS
;
A
#
# COMPACT_ATOMS: atom_id res chain seq x y z
N MET A 1 2.50 -9.85 20.93
CA MET A 1 2.06 -8.76 20.04
C MET A 1 2.97 -8.60 18.79
N ALA A 2 4.28 -8.60 18.95
CA ALA A 2 5.21 -8.51 17.84
C ALA A 2 5.06 -9.67 16.82
N VAL A 3 4.93 -10.90 17.31
CA VAL A 3 4.73 -12.09 16.46
C VAL A 3 3.41 -11.99 15.67
N ALA A 4 2.35 -11.53 16.30
CA ALA A 4 1.06 -11.32 15.64
C ALA A 4 1.17 -10.23 14.57
N CYS A 5 1.91 -9.16 14.83
CA CYS A 5 2.15 -8.09 13.86
C CYS A 5 2.95 -8.62 12.64
N LEU A 6 4.01 -9.37 12.86
CA LEU A 6 4.80 -10.01 11.79
C LEU A 6 3.92 -10.89 10.91
N ARG A 7 3.10 -11.73 11.53
CA ARG A 7 2.19 -12.63 10.80
C ARG A 7 1.19 -11.84 9.97
N ALA A 8 0.53 -10.85 10.56
CA ALA A 8 -0.46 -10.02 9.88
C ALA A 8 0.17 -9.26 8.70
N MET A 9 1.37 -8.71 8.87
CA MET A 9 2.09 -8.02 7.80
C MET A 9 2.48 -8.98 6.67
N ALA A 10 2.91 -10.19 7.01
CA ALA A 10 3.25 -11.22 6.01
C ALA A 10 2.01 -11.64 5.22
N GLU A 11 0.89 -11.87 5.88
CA GLU A 11 -0.38 -12.23 5.23
C GLU A 11 -0.86 -11.09 4.31
N THR A 12 -0.74 -9.86 4.74
CA THR A 12 -1.05 -8.68 3.93
C THR A 12 -0.20 -8.64 2.66
N THR A 13 1.10 -8.86 2.79
CA THR A 13 2.01 -8.86 1.64
C THR A 13 1.65 -9.96 0.65
N VAL A 14 1.40 -11.18 1.13
CA VAL A 14 0.98 -12.31 0.27
C VAL A 14 -0.31 -11.99 -0.46
N LYS A 15 -1.28 -11.40 0.24
CA LYS A 15 -2.55 -11.00 -0.38
C LYS A 15 -2.35 -10.04 -1.54
N TRP A 16 -1.58 -8.98 -1.33
CA TRP A 16 -1.39 -7.96 -2.36
C TRP A 16 -0.48 -8.45 -3.50
N GLN A 17 0.47 -9.35 -3.22
CA GLN A 17 1.22 -10.05 -4.26
C GLN A 17 0.28 -10.85 -5.16
N ARG A 18 -0.67 -11.57 -4.57
CA ARG A 18 -1.67 -12.33 -5.32
C ARG A 18 -2.54 -11.43 -6.19
N VAL A 19 -3.00 -10.31 -5.63
CA VAL A 19 -3.79 -9.32 -6.39
C VAL A 19 -3.00 -8.81 -7.61
N ALA A 20 -1.73 -8.49 -7.44
CA ALA A 20 -0.88 -8.06 -8.55
C ALA A 20 -0.68 -9.17 -9.59
N ASP A 21 -0.47 -10.40 -9.15
CA ASP A 21 -0.21 -11.55 -10.04
C ASP A 21 -1.45 -11.96 -10.85
N GLU A 22 -2.64 -11.68 -10.35
CA GLU A 22 -3.90 -11.92 -11.04
C GLU A 22 -4.23 -10.86 -12.11
N ALA A 23 -3.41 -9.82 -12.25
CA ALA A 23 -3.65 -8.74 -13.19
C ALA A 23 -3.62 -9.25 -14.65
N PRO A 24 -4.62 -8.89 -15.47
CA PRO A 24 -4.61 -9.22 -16.89
C PRO A 24 -3.64 -8.35 -17.71
N GLY A 25 -3.05 -7.32 -17.11
CA GLY A 25 -2.13 -6.37 -17.73
C GLY A 25 -1.05 -5.93 -16.75
N ASP A 26 -0.84 -4.63 -16.61
CA ASP A 26 0.17 -4.07 -15.72
C ASP A 26 -0.12 -4.40 -14.25
N ARG A 27 0.83 -5.06 -13.60
CA ARG A 27 0.68 -5.54 -12.22
C ARG A 27 0.58 -4.39 -11.21
N LEU A 28 1.37 -3.34 -11.40
CA LEU A 28 1.36 -2.20 -10.50
C LEU A 28 0.06 -1.40 -10.64
N GLU A 29 -0.39 -1.16 -11.87
CA GLU A 29 -1.66 -0.48 -12.13
C GLU A 29 -2.82 -1.22 -11.47
N HIS A 30 -2.88 -2.52 -11.65
CA HIS A 30 -3.93 -3.34 -11.05
C HIS A 30 -3.88 -3.28 -9.51
N LEU A 31 -2.68 -3.37 -8.94
CA LEU A 31 -2.49 -3.28 -7.50
C LEU A 31 -2.94 -1.93 -6.95
N VAL A 32 -2.51 -0.83 -7.55
CA VAL A 32 -2.87 0.53 -7.12
C VAL A 32 -4.38 0.73 -7.15
N ASN A 33 -5.02 0.35 -8.24
CA ASN A 33 -6.47 0.49 -8.39
C ASN A 33 -7.25 -0.39 -7.42
N SER A 34 -6.76 -1.61 -7.15
CA SER A 34 -7.39 -2.51 -6.18
C SER A 34 -7.21 -2.02 -4.75
N TYR A 35 -6.04 -1.48 -4.43
CA TYR A 35 -5.76 -0.94 -3.10
C TYR A 35 -6.58 0.31 -2.81
N LEU A 36 -6.63 1.26 -3.75
CA LEU A 36 -7.36 2.54 -3.63
C LEU A 36 -8.80 2.41 -4.12
N SER A 37 -9.49 1.36 -3.69
CA SER A 37 -10.85 1.04 -4.07
C SER A 37 -11.80 1.11 -2.88
N LEU A 38 -13.10 1.29 -3.17
CA LEU A 38 -14.14 1.21 -2.14
C LEU A 38 -14.20 -0.17 -1.49
N ARG A 39 -13.91 -1.23 -2.23
CA ARG A 39 -13.87 -2.58 -1.67
C ARG A 39 -12.82 -2.69 -0.55
N HIS A 40 -11.60 -2.22 -0.78
CA HIS A 40 -10.56 -2.19 0.25
C HIS A 40 -10.94 -1.24 1.40
N HIS A 41 -11.49 -0.06 1.08
CA HIS A 41 -11.97 0.90 2.06
C HIS A 41 -12.98 0.26 3.02
N ASN A 42 -13.94 -0.50 2.48
CA ASN A 42 -15.07 -1.06 3.24
C ASN A 42 -14.70 -2.34 4.02
N HIS A 43 -13.51 -2.92 3.77
CA HIS A 43 -13.06 -4.17 4.39
C HIS A 43 -11.68 -4.03 5.05
N PRO A 44 -11.55 -3.16 6.09
CA PRO A 44 -10.26 -2.96 6.77
C PRO A 44 -9.72 -4.23 7.42
N GLU A 45 -10.60 -5.16 7.81
CA GLU A 45 -10.25 -6.43 8.45
C GLU A 45 -9.48 -7.38 7.54
N THR A 46 -9.65 -7.25 6.21
CA THR A 46 -8.95 -8.08 5.22
C THR A 46 -7.97 -7.27 4.38
N GLY A 47 -7.80 -5.99 4.69
CA GLY A 47 -6.97 -5.05 3.93
C GLY A 47 -5.54 -4.93 4.43
N CYS A 48 -4.93 -3.82 4.07
CA CYS A 48 -3.58 -3.49 4.49
C CYS A 48 -3.54 -3.09 5.96
N LEU A 49 -2.69 -3.77 6.75
CA LEU A 49 -2.54 -3.50 8.17
C LEU A 49 -2.08 -2.06 8.44
N LEU A 50 -1.19 -1.53 7.62
CA LEU A 50 -0.68 -0.17 7.79
C LEU A 50 -1.76 0.88 7.56
N ALA A 51 -2.65 0.68 6.61
CA ALA A 51 -3.78 1.58 6.38
C ALA A 51 -4.80 1.51 7.53
N ALA A 52 -4.87 0.38 8.22
CA ALA A 52 -5.76 0.21 9.37
C ALA A 52 -5.16 0.75 10.67
N LEU A 53 -3.86 0.55 10.90
CA LEU A 53 -3.22 0.76 12.20
C LEU A 53 -1.98 1.67 12.15
N GLY A 54 -1.64 2.25 11.01
CA GLY A 54 -0.35 2.93 10.82
C GLY A 54 -0.05 4.01 11.85
N SER A 55 -1.02 4.83 12.21
CA SER A 55 -0.83 5.90 13.21
C SER A 55 -0.60 5.37 14.61
N ASP A 56 -1.14 4.19 14.93
CA ASP A 56 -0.96 3.56 16.25
C ASP A 56 0.41 2.92 16.40
N LEU A 57 1.06 2.52 15.31
CA LEU A 57 2.38 1.89 15.35
C LEU A 57 3.44 2.79 15.97
N SER A 58 3.35 4.10 15.79
CA SER A 58 4.30 5.06 16.36
C SER A 58 4.33 5.02 17.89
N ARG A 59 3.25 4.58 18.52
CA ARG A 59 3.09 4.51 19.99
C ARG A 59 3.33 3.11 20.55
N GLN A 60 3.66 2.14 19.69
CA GLN A 60 3.89 0.78 20.13
C GLN A 60 5.32 0.57 20.66
N PRO A 61 5.55 -0.47 21.49
CA PRO A 61 6.89 -0.84 21.93
C PRO A 61 7.83 -1.15 20.76
N SER A 62 9.14 -1.02 21.00
CA SER A 62 10.17 -1.24 19.98
C SER A 62 10.05 -2.58 19.26
N ALA A 63 9.73 -3.65 19.98
CA ALA A 63 9.57 -4.98 19.37
C ALA A 63 8.46 -5.01 18.31
N VAL A 64 7.35 -4.31 18.54
CA VAL A 64 6.25 -4.22 17.59
C VAL A 64 6.63 -3.36 16.38
N LYS A 65 7.32 -2.23 16.62
CA LYS A 65 7.84 -1.38 15.54
C LYS A 65 8.84 -2.11 14.67
N GLU A 66 9.73 -2.90 15.25
CA GLU A 66 10.69 -3.73 14.51
C GLU A 66 9.98 -4.76 13.63
N ALA A 67 8.95 -5.42 14.19
CA ALA A 67 8.14 -6.37 13.43
C ALA A 67 7.43 -5.69 12.25
N ALA A 68 6.86 -4.51 12.47
CA ALA A 68 6.23 -3.72 11.41
C ALA A 68 7.25 -3.29 10.35
N THR A 69 8.47 -2.92 10.76
CA THR A 69 9.55 -2.54 9.85
C THR A 69 9.94 -3.69 8.93
N VAL A 70 10.06 -4.91 9.46
CA VAL A 70 10.32 -6.11 8.65
C VAL A 70 9.24 -6.29 7.58
N GLY A 71 7.97 -6.16 7.96
CA GLY A 71 6.84 -6.25 7.04
C GLY A 71 6.85 -5.16 5.98
N GLN A 72 7.13 -3.92 6.38
CA GLN A 72 7.25 -2.79 5.45
C GLN A 72 8.36 -3.02 4.41
N ARG A 73 9.53 -3.51 4.84
CA ARG A 73 10.63 -3.81 3.93
C ARG A 73 10.24 -4.87 2.91
N LYS A 74 9.60 -5.93 3.35
CA LYS A 74 9.12 -6.99 2.44
C LYS A 74 8.12 -6.47 1.42
N PHE A 75 7.19 -5.63 1.85
CA PHE A 75 6.21 -5.03 0.95
C PHE A 75 6.88 -4.09 -0.05
N LEU A 76 7.81 -3.26 0.39
CA LEU A 76 8.59 -2.38 -0.49
C LEU A 76 9.46 -3.16 -1.48
N ASP A 77 10.05 -4.28 -1.06
CA ASP A 77 10.82 -5.15 -1.95
C ASP A 77 9.91 -5.72 -3.05
N PHE A 78 8.72 -6.16 -2.68
CA PHE A 78 7.72 -6.61 -3.63
C PHE A 78 7.33 -5.49 -4.61
N LEU A 79 6.96 -4.30 -4.12
CA LEU A 79 6.60 -3.18 -4.98
C LEU A 79 7.75 -2.76 -5.91
N SER A 80 8.98 -2.77 -5.41
CA SER A 80 10.17 -2.45 -6.21
C SER A 80 10.32 -3.42 -7.39
N GLY A 81 9.93 -4.68 -7.21
CA GLY A 81 9.99 -5.70 -8.24
C GLY A 81 8.99 -5.49 -9.37
N ILE A 82 7.89 -4.78 -9.12
CA ILE A 82 6.86 -4.49 -10.14
C ILE A 82 6.81 -3.02 -10.54
N ALA A 83 7.60 -2.16 -9.90
CA ALA A 83 7.69 -0.74 -10.24
C ALA A 83 8.58 -0.52 -11.46
N PRO A 84 8.24 0.43 -12.35
CA PRO A 84 9.08 0.77 -13.48
C PRO A 84 10.30 1.58 -13.06
N GLY A 85 11.32 1.55 -13.90
CA GLY A 85 12.54 2.33 -13.70
C GLY A 85 13.75 1.62 -14.29
N LYS A 86 14.67 2.41 -14.82
CA LYS A 86 15.87 1.89 -15.49
C LYS A 86 16.88 1.29 -14.50
N THR A 87 16.85 1.75 -13.26
CA THR A 87 17.76 1.28 -12.22
C THR A 87 17.00 0.74 -11.03
N LYS A 88 17.67 -0.13 -10.26
CA LYS A 88 17.13 -0.65 -9.00
C LYS A 88 16.80 0.48 -8.01
N ALA A 89 17.68 1.48 -7.93
CA ALA A 89 17.48 2.64 -7.06
C ALA A 89 16.23 3.44 -7.45
N LEU A 90 15.99 3.64 -8.75
CA LEU A 90 14.82 4.35 -9.23
C LEU A 90 13.53 3.57 -8.93
N ARG A 91 13.53 2.26 -9.18
CA ARG A 91 12.39 1.40 -8.83
C ARG A 91 12.07 1.44 -7.34
N ARG A 92 13.10 1.46 -6.48
CA ARG A 92 12.90 1.58 -5.04
C ARG A 92 12.26 2.91 -4.66
N LYS A 93 12.69 4.01 -5.25
CA LYS A 93 12.08 5.33 -5.02
C LYS A 93 10.61 5.34 -5.43
N GLN A 94 10.29 4.80 -6.59
CA GLN A 94 8.90 4.69 -7.04
C GLN A 94 8.06 3.86 -6.08
N ALA A 95 8.59 2.76 -5.60
CA ALA A 95 7.89 1.90 -4.64
C ALA A 95 7.60 2.63 -3.32
N VAL A 96 8.56 3.37 -2.79
CA VAL A 96 8.38 4.12 -1.53
C VAL A 96 7.29 5.19 -1.69
N VAL A 97 7.32 5.96 -2.76
CA VAL A 97 6.32 7.01 -3.03
C VAL A 97 4.94 6.39 -3.24
N ALA A 98 4.84 5.34 -4.05
CA ALA A 98 3.57 4.66 -4.30
C ALA A 98 2.97 4.10 -3.01
N PHE A 99 3.79 3.44 -2.20
CA PHE A 99 3.34 2.85 -0.94
C PHE A 99 2.84 3.92 0.04
N ALA A 100 3.61 4.99 0.23
CA ALA A 100 3.23 6.10 1.11
C ALA A 100 1.92 6.75 0.64
N ALA A 101 1.76 6.97 -0.67
CA ALA A 101 0.54 7.55 -1.23
C ALA A 101 -0.67 6.62 -1.07
N MET A 102 -0.49 5.32 -1.31
CA MET A 102 -1.57 4.33 -1.17
C MET A 102 -2.04 4.25 0.29
N VAL A 103 -1.13 4.11 1.23
CA VAL A 103 -1.46 4.05 2.67
C VAL A 103 -2.10 5.36 3.11
N GLY A 104 -1.53 6.49 2.76
CA GLY A 104 -2.06 7.82 3.10
C GLY A 104 -3.43 8.08 2.49
N GLY A 105 -3.62 7.73 1.23
CA GLY A 105 -4.90 7.88 0.54
C GLY A 105 -6.01 7.05 1.18
N MET A 106 -5.73 5.79 1.50
CA MET A 106 -6.70 4.92 2.17
C MET A 106 -7.01 5.41 3.58
N THR A 107 -6.01 5.84 4.33
CA THR A 107 -6.19 6.40 5.68
C THR A 107 -7.06 7.64 5.66
N LEU A 108 -6.81 8.56 4.73
CA LEU A 108 -7.65 9.76 4.56
C LEU A 108 -9.08 9.39 4.17
N ALA A 109 -9.24 8.48 3.22
CA ALA A 109 -10.56 8.05 2.75
C ALA A 109 -11.39 7.43 3.87
N ARG A 110 -10.76 6.64 4.74
CA ARG A 110 -11.43 6.04 5.90
C ARG A 110 -11.75 7.04 7.00
N GLY A 111 -11.01 8.15 7.06
CA GLY A 111 -11.21 9.21 8.05
C GLY A 111 -12.29 10.22 7.67
N THR A 112 -12.84 10.18 6.45
CA THR A 112 -13.89 11.12 6.05
C THR A 112 -15.29 10.50 6.11
N SER A 113 -16.26 11.33 6.50
CA SER A 113 -17.69 10.97 6.48
C SER A 113 -18.39 11.35 5.17
N ASP A 114 -17.73 12.13 4.31
CA ASP A 114 -18.31 12.59 3.04
C ASP A 114 -17.95 11.60 1.92
N PRO A 115 -18.95 10.91 1.32
CA PRO A 115 -18.72 9.96 0.24
C PRO A 115 -18.09 10.58 -1.01
N GLN A 116 -18.38 11.85 -1.32
CA GLN A 116 -17.80 12.54 -2.47
C GLN A 116 -16.31 12.82 -2.24
N LEU A 117 -15.94 13.31 -1.07
CA LEU A 117 -14.55 13.55 -0.71
C LEU A 117 -13.77 12.23 -0.66
N ARG A 118 -14.37 11.18 -0.14
CA ARG A 118 -13.77 9.84 -0.11
C ARG A 118 -13.39 9.38 -1.51
N GLN A 119 -14.32 9.48 -2.44
CA GLN A 119 -14.08 9.07 -3.83
C GLN A 119 -13.05 9.95 -4.52
N GLU A 120 -13.11 11.27 -4.28
CA GLU A 120 -12.11 12.21 -4.78
C GLU A 120 -10.70 11.84 -4.33
N VAL A 121 -10.51 11.54 -3.04
CA VAL A 121 -9.21 11.13 -2.49
C VAL A 121 -8.71 9.85 -3.16
N LEU A 122 -9.56 8.82 -3.22
CA LEU A 122 -9.19 7.53 -3.81
C LEU A 122 -8.80 7.68 -5.29
N ASP A 123 -9.62 8.37 -6.06
CA ASP A 123 -9.39 8.54 -7.50
C ASP A 123 -8.16 9.41 -7.78
N THR A 124 -8.02 10.52 -7.07
CA THR A 124 -6.92 11.46 -7.28
C THR A 124 -5.57 10.83 -6.92
N VAL A 125 -5.51 10.10 -5.81
CA VAL A 125 -4.27 9.44 -5.40
C VAL A 125 -3.90 8.34 -6.37
N ALA A 126 -4.85 7.51 -6.79
CA ALA A 126 -4.60 6.46 -7.78
C ALA A 126 -4.08 7.04 -9.09
N GLU A 127 -4.74 8.07 -9.61
CA GLU A 127 -4.33 8.74 -10.86
C GLU A 127 -2.93 9.34 -10.74
N SER A 128 -2.63 10.05 -9.66
CA SER A 128 -1.32 10.66 -9.44
C SER A 128 -0.20 9.64 -9.34
N VAL A 129 -0.42 8.56 -8.62
CA VAL A 129 0.57 7.47 -8.50
C VAL A 129 0.84 6.87 -9.88
N LEU A 130 -0.20 6.55 -10.64
CA LEU A 130 -0.04 5.91 -11.95
C LEU A 130 0.60 6.85 -12.97
N ASN A 131 0.30 8.14 -12.94
CA ASN A 131 0.93 9.12 -13.82
C ASN A 131 2.42 9.28 -13.48
N SER A 132 2.78 9.35 -12.21
CA SER A 132 4.17 9.41 -11.76
C SER A 132 4.97 8.19 -12.20
N VAL A 133 4.38 7.01 -12.07
CA VAL A 133 4.98 5.73 -12.46
C VAL A 133 5.18 5.66 -13.97
N ARG A 134 4.20 6.06 -14.77
CA ARG A 134 4.31 6.07 -16.25
C ARG A 134 5.40 7.03 -16.72
N ALA A 135 5.55 8.17 -16.08
CA ALA A 135 6.59 9.14 -16.40
C ALA A 135 8.01 8.61 -16.12
N ALA A 136 8.16 7.62 -15.22
CA ALA A 136 9.44 7.01 -14.85
C ALA A 136 9.83 5.83 -15.76
N SER A 137 8.93 5.39 -16.62
CA SER A 137 9.14 4.24 -17.51
C SER A 137 10.07 4.53 -18.69
#